data_42a1c52c02f98a18392913dda06b6507
#
_entry.id   42a1c52c02f98a18392913dda06b6507
#
_cell.length_a   1.000
_cell.length_b   1.000
_cell.length_c   1.000
_cell.angle_alpha   90.00
_cell.angle_beta   90.00
_cell.angle_gamma   90.00
#
_symmetry.space_group_name_H-M   'P 1'
#
loop_
_entity.id
_entity.type
_entity.pdbx_description
1 polymer ?
#
loop_
_entity_poly.entity_id
_entity_poly.type
_entity_poly.pdbx_seq_one_letter_code
_entity_poly.pdbx_strand_id
1 'polypeptide(L)'
;MKKREILSALGLAVLLIVGLGFVYMVTVEEDALGVATFHHKTWIPLLVLALGALFGVMLKLFFRKRSTDNRLIVSIATLFAFCGICAMADISPLLGCMSMGMTYINLTGDEKLFRQLGYWSPPILLLFFVRSGLSFNLGALTDTLGASGSVPLLLVGILYFAGRIVGKYAGAYLGALAVGKGKGVRNYLGLALIPQAGVAIGLAAMGARTLGGEMGEMLQTIILASSVLYELVGPGCSKLALFLSGSYGHDVPEAPR
;
A
#
# COMPACT_ATOMS: atom_id res chain seq x y z
N MET A 1 -31.62 4.33 7.31
CA MET A 1 -30.18 4.02 7.18
C MET A 1 -29.38 5.11 7.88
N LYS A 2 -28.58 4.74 8.87
CA LYS A 2 -27.76 5.72 9.63
C LYS A 2 -26.66 6.26 8.73
N LYS A 3 -26.35 7.56 8.81
CA LYS A 3 -25.29 8.24 8.03
C LYS A 3 -23.95 7.47 7.94
N ARG A 4 -23.65 6.69 8.98
CA ARG A 4 -22.48 5.79 9.05
C ARG A 4 -22.54 4.61 8.06
N GLU A 5 -23.71 4.05 7.83
CA GLU A 5 -23.89 2.91 6.90
C GLU A 5 -23.77 3.37 5.44
N ILE A 6 -24.22 4.58 5.14
CA ILE A 6 -24.07 5.18 3.80
C ILE A 6 -22.59 5.50 3.54
N LEU A 7 -21.88 6.04 4.54
CA LEU A 7 -20.45 6.36 4.41
C LEU A 7 -19.59 5.10 4.23
N SER A 8 -19.92 4.01 4.95
CA SER A 8 -19.20 2.74 4.81
C SER A 8 -19.51 2.06 3.48
N ALA A 9 -20.74 2.14 2.99
CA ALA A 9 -21.13 1.62 1.68
C ALA A 9 -20.48 2.41 0.54
N LEU A 10 -20.38 3.75 0.67
CA LEU A 10 -19.69 4.60 -0.30
C LEU A 10 -18.17 4.32 -0.30
N GLY A 11 -17.57 4.16 0.88
CA GLY A 11 -16.15 3.77 1.02
C GLY A 11 -15.86 2.41 0.39
N LEU A 12 -16.74 1.44 0.59
CA LEU A 12 -16.65 0.12 -0.03
C LEU A 12 -16.78 0.20 -1.56
N ALA A 13 -17.73 0.99 -2.06
CA ALA A 13 -17.94 1.18 -3.49
C ALA A 13 -16.74 1.86 -4.16
N VAL A 14 -16.18 2.90 -3.54
CA VAL A 14 -14.97 3.58 -4.04
C VAL A 14 -13.77 2.63 -4.04
N LEU A 15 -13.59 1.82 -3.00
CA LEU A 15 -12.51 0.83 -2.92
C LEU A 15 -12.68 -0.29 -3.95
N LEU A 16 -13.91 -0.72 -4.23
CA LEU A 16 -14.21 -1.66 -5.29
C LEU A 16 -13.94 -1.08 -6.68
N ILE A 17 -14.32 0.18 -6.92
CA ILE A 17 -14.09 0.85 -8.20
C ILE A 17 -12.59 1.07 -8.43
N VAL A 18 -11.86 1.54 -7.41
CA VAL A 18 -10.40 1.72 -7.48
C VAL A 18 -9.69 0.37 -7.61
N GLY A 19 -10.15 -0.65 -6.87
CA GLY A 19 -9.63 -2.01 -6.98
C GLY A 19 -9.88 -2.62 -8.36
N LEU A 20 -11.08 -2.47 -8.91
CA LEU A 20 -11.42 -2.91 -10.26
C LEU A 20 -10.65 -2.15 -11.34
N GLY A 21 -10.47 -0.83 -11.17
CA GLY A 21 -9.66 -0.02 -12.07
C GLY A 21 -8.18 -0.41 -12.05
N PHE A 22 -7.64 -0.70 -10.86
CA PHE A 22 -6.28 -1.22 -10.71
C PHE A 22 -6.13 -2.62 -11.31
N VAL A 23 -7.11 -3.49 -11.07
CA VAL A 23 -7.17 -4.83 -11.70
C VAL A 23 -7.22 -4.70 -13.23
N TYR A 24 -8.04 -3.80 -13.76
CA TYR A 24 -8.13 -3.53 -15.18
C TYR A 24 -6.79 -3.08 -15.76
N MET A 25 -6.10 -2.13 -15.10
CA MET A 25 -4.78 -1.65 -15.53
C MET A 25 -3.68 -2.72 -15.52
N VAL A 26 -3.74 -3.65 -14.55
CA VAL A 26 -2.71 -4.69 -14.40
C VAL A 26 -2.98 -5.92 -15.29
N THR A 27 -4.24 -6.11 -15.72
CA THR A 27 -4.65 -7.31 -16.46
C THR A 27 -4.89 -7.09 -17.96
N VAL A 28 -4.83 -5.84 -18.44
CA VAL A 28 -4.88 -5.54 -19.87
C VAL A 28 -3.45 -5.70 -20.43
N GLU A 29 -3.18 -6.83 -21.01
CA GLU A 29 -2.02 -7.09 -21.84
C GLU A 29 -2.38 -6.71 -23.30
N GLU A 30 -1.64 -5.80 -23.91
CA GLU A 30 -1.75 -5.55 -25.35
C GLU A 30 -0.99 -6.67 -26.09
N ASP A 31 -1.71 -7.46 -26.85
CA ASP A 31 -1.10 -8.38 -27.81
C ASP A 31 -0.37 -7.60 -28.91
N ALA A 32 0.60 -8.24 -29.56
CA ALA A 32 1.40 -7.66 -30.65
C ALA A 32 0.58 -7.06 -31.83
N LEU A 33 -0.73 -7.21 -31.81
CA LEU A 33 -1.69 -6.65 -32.77
C LEU A 33 -2.47 -5.44 -32.20
N GLY A 34 -2.16 -4.96 -30.98
CA GLY A 34 -2.84 -3.81 -30.37
C GLY A 34 -4.30 -4.08 -29.96
N VAL A 35 -4.72 -5.33 -29.87
CA VAL A 35 -6.04 -5.73 -29.39
C VAL A 35 -5.94 -6.10 -27.91
N ALA A 36 -6.64 -5.36 -27.05
CA ALA A 36 -6.73 -5.68 -25.63
C ALA A 36 -7.50 -7.00 -25.44
N THR A 37 -6.80 -8.07 -25.14
CA THR A 37 -7.40 -9.35 -24.80
C THR A 37 -7.56 -9.47 -23.29
N PHE A 38 -8.81 -9.72 -22.84
CA PHE A 38 -9.09 -10.07 -21.45
C PHE A 38 -8.58 -11.49 -21.17
N HIS A 39 -7.33 -11.58 -20.72
CA HIS A 39 -6.73 -12.87 -20.42
C HIS A 39 -7.35 -13.49 -19.13
N HIS A 40 -7.31 -14.81 -19.05
CA HIS A 40 -7.80 -15.68 -17.97
C HIS A 40 -7.38 -15.26 -16.55
N LYS A 41 -6.39 -14.36 -16.41
CA LYS A 41 -5.85 -13.83 -15.13
C LYS A 41 -6.74 -12.80 -14.42
N THR A 42 -7.79 -12.28 -15.06
CA THR A 42 -8.67 -11.23 -14.47
C THR A 42 -9.42 -11.70 -13.22
N TRP A 43 -9.65 -13.00 -13.09
CA TRP A 43 -10.35 -13.60 -11.96
C TRP A 43 -9.48 -13.74 -10.72
N ILE A 44 -8.17 -13.76 -10.87
CA ILE A 44 -7.24 -14.01 -9.76
C ILE A 44 -7.36 -12.93 -8.67
N PRO A 45 -7.32 -11.61 -8.96
CA PRO A 45 -7.50 -10.58 -7.93
C PRO A 45 -8.87 -10.64 -7.26
N LEU A 46 -9.94 -10.95 -8.01
CA LEU A 46 -11.28 -11.11 -7.45
C LEU A 46 -11.37 -12.32 -6.52
N LEU A 47 -10.72 -13.41 -6.90
CA LEU A 47 -10.64 -14.62 -6.08
C LEU A 47 -9.86 -14.36 -4.79
N VAL A 48 -8.74 -13.62 -4.87
CA VAL A 48 -7.93 -13.22 -3.70
C VAL A 48 -8.74 -12.31 -2.76
N LEU A 49 -9.51 -11.36 -3.30
CA LEU A 49 -10.41 -10.52 -2.51
C LEU A 49 -11.49 -11.34 -1.81
N ALA A 50 -12.13 -12.25 -2.53
CA ALA A 50 -13.16 -13.14 -1.98
C ALA A 50 -12.59 -14.07 -0.91
N LEU A 51 -11.43 -14.66 -1.16
CA LEU A 51 -10.73 -15.51 -0.20
C LEU A 51 -10.32 -14.71 1.05
N GLY A 52 -9.79 -13.50 0.88
CA GLY A 52 -9.48 -12.60 1.99
C GLY A 52 -10.72 -12.26 2.82
N ALA A 53 -11.85 -11.94 2.17
CA ALA A 53 -13.11 -11.70 2.85
C ALA A 53 -13.59 -12.92 3.65
N LEU A 54 -13.48 -14.12 3.07
CA LEU A 54 -13.83 -15.38 3.74
C LEU A 54 -12.97 -15.57 5.01
N PHE A 55 -11.66 -15.35 4.93
CA PHE A 55 -10.77 -15.40 6.08
C PHE A 55 -11.11 -14.33 7.13
N GLY A 56 -11.57 -13.15 6.73
CA GLY A 56 -12.08 -12.11 7.63
C GLY A 56 -13.34 -12.56 8.40
N VAL A 57 -14.26 -13.25 7.74
CA VAL A 57 -15.42 -13.87 8.39
C VAL A 57 -14.99 -14.99 9.34
N MET A 58 -14.04 -15.84 8.92
CA MET A 58 -13.46 -16.87 9.78
C MET A 58 -12.86 -16.30 11.05
N LEU A 59 -12.09 -15.22 10.97
CA LEU A 59 -11.54 -14.52 12.13
C LEU A 59 -12.64 -14.09 13.11
N LYS A 60 -13.76 -13.52 12.60
CA LYS A 60 -14.93 -13.17 13.44
C LYS A 60 -15.48 -14.39 14.18
N LEU A 61 -15.62 -15.51 13.50
CA LEU A 61 -16.15 -16.75 14.09
C LEU A 61 -15.22 -17.31 15.16
N PHE A 62 -13.90 -17.32 14.92
CA PHE A 62 -12.91 -17.79 15.88
C PHE A 62 -12.83 -16.92 17.13
N PHE A 63 -13.10 -15.61 17.03
CA PHE A 63 -12.99 -14.69 18.16
C PHE A 63 -14.23 -14.58 19.03
N ARG A 64 -15.33 -15.18 18.63
CA ARG A 64 -16.62 -15.07 19.34
C ARG A 64 -16.59 -15.50 20.81
N LYS A 65 -15.59 -16.30 21.24
CA LYS A 65 -15.48 -16.85 22.60
C LYS A 65 -14.06 -16.83 23.19
N ARG A 66 -13.11 -15.99 22.69
CA ARG A 66 -11.71 -16.10 23.08
C ARG A 66 -11.18 -14.90 23.85
N SER A 67 -10.24 -15.19 24.79
CA SER A 67 -9.44 -14.21 25.53
C SER A 67 -8.61 -13.32 24.61
N THR A 68 -8.23 -12.12 25.10
CA THR A 68 -7.50 -11.10 24.33
C THR A 68 -6.18 -11.60 23.77
N ASP A 69 -5.40 -12.37 24.55
CA ASP A 69 -4.08 -12.87 24.14
C ASP A 69 -4.18 -13.94 23.04
N ASN A 70 -5.18 -14.80 23.15
CA ASN A 70 -5.41 -15.83 22.13
C ASN A 70 -5.87 -15.22 20.78
N ARG A 71 -6.44 -14.03 20.77
CA ARG A 71 -6.85 -13.34 19.53
C ARG A 71 -5.66 -12.95 18.68
N LEU A 72 -4.59 -12.41 19.28
CA LEU A 72 -3.36 -12.04 18.57
C LEU A 72 -2.74 -13.27 17.91
N ILE A 73 -2.57 -14.35 18.66
CA ILE A 73 -1.95 -15.60 18.16
C ILE A 73 -2.76 -16.15 16.97
N VAL A 74 -4.09 -16.23 17.11
CA VAL A 74 -4.96 -16.74 16.05
C VAL A 74 -4.93 -15.82 14.82
N SER A 75 -4.87 -14.50 15.02
CA SER A 75 -4.77 -13.56 13.89
C SER A 75 -3.47 -13.73 13.13
N ILE A 76 -2.34 -13.83 13.84
CA ILE A 76 -1.03 -14.03 13.24
C ILE A 76 -1.00 -15.37 12.49
N ALA A 77 -1.49 -16.43 13.12
CA ALA A 77 -1.57 -17.76 12.48
C ALA A 77 -2.43 -17.73 11.21
N THR A 78 -3.57 -17.02 11.25
CA THR A 78 -4.47 -16.87 10.10
C THR A 78 -3.81 -16.06 8.97
N LEU A 79 -3.07 -14.98 9.31
CA LEU A 79 -2.32 -14.20 8.33
C LEU A 79 -1.24 -15.05 7.66
N PHE A 80 -0.46 -15.82 8.43
CA PHE A 80 0.57 -16.69 7.86
C PHE A 80 -0.03 -17.81 7.01
N ALA A 81 -1.14 -18.41 7.45
CA ALA A 81 -1.83 -19.44 6.68
C ALA A 81 -2.34 -18.87 5.35
N PHE A 82 -2.95 -17.67 5.37
CA PHE A 82 -3.40 -16.99 4.16
C PHE A 82 -2.24 -16.65 3.22
N CYS A 83 -1.14 -16.09 3.76
CA CYS A 83 0.07 -15.80 2.97
C CYS A 83 0.67 -17.09 2.38
N GLY A 84 0.67 -18.20 3.15
CA GLY A 84 1.15 -19.50 2.68
C GLY A 84 0.31 -20.03 1.50
N ILE A 85 -1.02 -19.95 1.59
CA ILE A 85 -1.92 -20.34 0.49
C ILE A 85 -1.65 -19.47 -0.75
N CYS A 86 -1.52 -18.15 -0.58
CA CYS A 86 -1.21 -17.24 -1.68
C CYS A 86 0.16 -17.57 -2.31
N ALA A 87 1.16 -17.89 -1.48
CA ALA A 87 2.49 -18.26 -1.96
C ALA A 87 2.49 -19.56 -2.76
N MET A 88 1.69 -20.56 -2.33
CA MET A 88 1.55 -21.82 -3.09
C MET A 88 0.86 -21.62 -4.44
N ALA A 89 0.01 -20.61 -4.53
CA ALA A 89 -0.70 -20.27 -5.77
C ALA A 89 0.03 -19.23 -6.64
N ASP A 90 1.24 -18.79 -6.22
CA ASP A 90 2.02 -17.70 -6.84
C ASP A 90 1.23 -16.39 -6.99
N ILE A 91 0.45 -16.05 -5.97
CA ILE A 91 -0.43 -14.88 -5.96
C ILE A 91 -0.01 -13.94 -4.83
N SER A 92 -0.12 -12.61 -5.08
CA SER A 92 0.16 -11.60 -4.05
C SER A 92 -0.86 -11.67 -2.90
N PRO A 93 -0.43 -11.85 -1.65
CA PRO A 93 -1.34 -11.86 -0.49
C PRO A 93 -1.84 -10.47 -0.10
N LEU A 94 -1.24 -9.38 -0.62
CA LEU A 94 -1.48 -8.02 -0.16
C LEU A 94 -2.96 -7.62 -0.25
N LEU A 95 -3.56 -7.83 -1.42
CA LEU A 95 -4.96 -7.49 -1.69
C LEU A 95 -5.92 -8.30 -0.81
N GLY A 96 -5.63 -9.58 -0.61
CA GLY A 96 -6.43 -10.45 0.24
C GLY A 96 -6.33 -10.11 1.72
N CYS A 97 -5.14 -9.76 2.22
CA CYS A 97 -4.95 -9.29 3.59
C CYS A 97 -5.72 -7.98 3.85
N MET A 98 -5.74 -7.06 2.86
CA MET A 98 -6.56 -5.84 2.94
C MET A 98 -8.06 -6.19 3.02
N SER A 99 -8.54 -7.09 2.16
CA SER A 99 -9.93 -7.55 2.17
C SER A 99 -10.30 -8.24 3.49
N MET A 100 -9.41 -9.09 4.02
CA MET A 100 -9.57 -9.76 5.30
C MET A 100 -9.74 -8.76 6.45
N GLY A 101 -8.84 -7.78 6.55
CA GLY A 101 -8.89 -6.74 7.58
C GLY A 101 -10.14 -5.87 7.47
N MET A 102 -10.51 -5.46 6.25
CA MET A 102 -11.70 -4.67 5.99
C MET A 102 -12.98 -5.43 6.35
N THR A 103 -13.07 -6.69 5.96
CA THR A 103 -14.23 -7.55 6.29
C THR A 103 -14.36 -7.73 7.78
N TYR A 104 -13.25 -8.02 8.48
CA TYR A 104 -13.25 -8.19 9.93
C TYR A 104 -13.72 -6.94 10.66
N ILE A 105 -13.15 -5.75 10.37
CA ILE A 105 -13.50 -4.51 11.07
C ILE A 105 -14.95 -4.09 10.81
N ASN A 106 -15.43 -4.23 9.58
CA ASN A 106 -16.83 -3.91 9.23
C ASN A 106 -17.85 -4.84 9.91
N LEU A 107 -17.48 -6.10 10.11
CA LEU A 107 -18.37 -7.08 10.74
C LEU A 107 -18.35 -7.05 12.27
N THR A 108 -17.27 -6.58 12.89
CA THR A 108 -17.07 -6.65 14.33
C THR A 108 -17.02 -5.30 15.02
N GLY A 109 -16.54 -4.26 14.32
CA GLY A 109 -16.23 -2.95 14.93
C GLY A 109 -15.07 -3.01 15.95
N ASP A 110 -14.33 -4.12 16.02
CA ASP A 110 -13.30 -4.37 17.03
C ASP A 110 -11.94 -3.82 16.58
N GLU A 111 -11.59 -2.62 17.05
CA GLU A 111 -10.29 -1.99 16.81
C GLU A 111 -9.16 -2.56 17.68
N LYS A 112 -9.48 -3.29 18.75
CA LYS A 112 -8.47 -3.78 19.70
C LYS A 112 -7.48 -4.73 19.04
N LEU A 113 -7.95 -5.57 18.11
CA LEU A 113 -7.11 -6.49 17.35
C LEU A 113 -6.05 -5.74 16.54
N PHE A 114 -6.46 -4.69 15.83
CA PHE A 114 -5.53 -3.88 15.01
C PHE A 114 -4.51 -3.16 15.88
N ARG A 115 -4.91 -2.70 17.08
CA ARG A 115 -3.99 -2.11 18.04
C ARG A 115 -2.95 -3.12 18.52
N GLN A 116 -3.35 -4.36 18.81
CA GLN A 116 -2.42 -5.44 19.19
C GLN A 116 -1.47 -5.80 18.06
N LEU A 117 -1.96 -5.94 16.83
CA LEU A 117 -1.12 -6.16 15.65
C LEU A 117 -0.14 -5.00 15.44
N GLY A 118 -0.57 -3.75 15.69
CA GLY A 118 0.28 -2.58 15.65
C GLY A 118 1.45 -2.60 16.64
N TYR A 119 1.26 -3.18 17.81
CA TYR A 119 2.36 -3.38 18.78
C TYR A 119 3.34 -4.48 18.36
N TRP A 120 2.88 -5.47 17.62
CA TRP A 120 3.69 -6.60 17.19
C TRP A 120 4.39 -6.36 15.84
N SER A 121 3.89 -5.45 15.02
CA SER A 121 4.42 -5.19 13.68
C SER A 121 5.80 -4.51 13.62
N PRO A 122 6.25 -3.64 14.56
CA PRO A 122 7.52 -2.93 14.44
C PRO A 122 8.76 -3.83 14.27
N PRO A 123 8.95 -4.94 14.98
CA PRO A 123 10.07 -5.84 14.77
C PRO A 123 10.09 -6.46 13.36
N ILE A 124 8.93 -6.79 12.82
CA ILE A 124 8.80 -7.37 11.47
C ILE A 124 9.12 -6.31 10.42
N LEU A 125 8.61 -5.08 10.61
CA LEU A 125 8.94 -3.96 9.74
C LEU A 125 10.44 -3.66 9.75
N LEU A 126 11.09 -3.71 10.93
CA LEU A 126 12.54 -3.55 11.02
C LEU A 126 13.27 -4.60 10.19
N LEU A 127 12.94 -5.88 10.34
CA LEU A 127 13.54 -6.97 9.55
C LEU A 127 13.29 -6.79 8.06
N PHE A 128 12.09 -6.34 7.68
CA PHE A 128 11.74 -6.06 6.30
C PHE A 128 12.60 -4.94 5.71
N PHE A 129 12.79 -3.82 6.43
CA PHE A 129 13.63 -2.71 5.97
C PHE A 129 15.11 -3.09 5.92
N VAL A 130 15.62 -3.83 6.92
CA VAL A 130 17.01 -4.33 6.91
C VAL A 130 17.24 -5.24 5.70
N ARG A 131 16.35 -6.20 5.45
CA ARG A 131 16.43 -7.07 4.27
C ARG A 131 16.40 -6.28 2.96
N SER A 132 15.52 -5.30 2.86
CA SER A 132 15.41 -4.44 1.67
C SER A 132 16.67 -3.62 1.46
N GLY A 133 17.25 -3.07 2.54
CA GLY A 133 18.52 -2.36 2.49
C GLY A 133 19.69 -3.22 2.05
N LEU A 134 19.76 -4.47 2.51
CA LEU A 134 20.79 -5.43 2.07
C LEU A 134 20.67 -5.80 0.58
N SER A 135 19.47 -5.74 0.02
CA SER A 135 19.22 -6.00 -1.41
C SER A 135 19.49 -4.77 -2.28
N PHE A 136 19.86 -3.63 -1.68
CA PHE A 136 20.05 -2.39 -2.39
C PHE A 136 21.45 -2.29 -2.98
N ASN A 137 21.55 -2.27 -4.30
CA ASN A 137 22.81 -2.12 -5.03
C ASN A 137 23.03 -0.67 -5.45
N LEU A 138 23.84 0.06 -4.68
CA LEU A 138 24.18 1.45 -4.99
C LEU A 138 24.95 1.58 -6.32
N GLY A 139 25.76 0.58 -6.69
CA GLY A 139 26.50 0.57 -7.95
C GLY A 139 25.58 0.58 -9.16
N ALA A 140 24.44 -0.10 -9.06
CA ALA A 140 23.47 -0.15 -10.14
C ALA A 140 22.83 1.22 -10.48
N LEU A 141 22.89 2.21 -9.60
CA LEU A 141 22.42 3.58 -9.90
C LEU A 141 23.26 4.30 -10.97
N THR A 142 24.50 3.87 -11.16
CA THR A 142 25.39 4.41 -12.20
C THR A 142 25.25 3.69 -13.53
N ASP A 143 24.54 2.56 -13.54
CA ASP A 143 24.31 1.79 -14.75
C ASP A 143 23.32 2.52 -15.68
N THR A 144 23.39 2.22 -16.95
CA THR A 144 22.58 2.87 -17.98
C THR A 144 21.52 1.91 -18.52
N LEU A 145 20.32 2.45 -18.74
CA LEU A 145 19.18 1.72 -19.29
C LEU A 145 19.28 1.61 -20.83
N GLY A 146 19.08 0.39 -21.32
CA GLY A 146 18.93 0.08 -22.74
C GLY A 146 20.22 -0.32 -23.44
N ALA A 147 20.06 -1.02 -24.60
CA ALA A 147 21.15 -1.53 -25.43
C ALA A 147 22.10 -0.44 -25.96
N SER A 148 21.70 0.83 -25.94
CA SER A 148 22.51 1.98 -26.37
C SER A 148 23.15 2.75 -25.22
N GLY A 149 22.95 2.34 -23.95
CA GLY A 149 23.57 2.97 -22.79
C GLY A 149 23.28 4.48 -22.60
N SER A 150 22.14 4.98 -23.09
CA SER A 150 21.91 6.41 -23.25
C SER A 150 21.26 7.11 -22.04
N VAL A 151 20.62 6.37 -21.14
CA VAL A 151 19.91 6.99 -19.99
C VAL A 151 20.42 6.41 -18.67
N PRO A 152 21.01 7.23 -17.78
CA PRO A 152 21.43 6.79 -16.45
C PRO A 152 20.22 6.37 -15.60
N LEU A 153 20.34 5.25 -14.89
CA LEU A 153 19.30 4.76 -14.00
C LEU A 153 18.94 5.78 -12.90
N LEU A 154 19.92 6.54 -12.46
CA LEU A 154 19.75 7.65 -11.52
C LEU A 154 18.78 8.71 -12.05
N LEU A 155 18.86 9.08 -13.33
CA LEU A 155 17.94 10.06 -13.94
C LEU A 155 16.50 9.53 -13.95
N VAL A 156 16.33 8.26 -14.26
CA VAL A 156 15.01 7.61 -14.22
C VAL A 156 14.45 7.61 -12.80
N GLY A 157 15.28 7.31 -11.79
CA GLY A 157 14.92 7.38 -10.38
C GLY A 157 14.48 8.77 -9.94
N ILE A 158 15.20 9.81 -10.35
CA ILE A 158 14.85 11.22 -10.06
C ILE A 158 13.53 11.61 -10.72
N LEU A 159 13.34 11.26 -12.00
CA LEU A 159 12.10 11.54 -12.73
C LEU A 159 10.91 10.80 -12.10
N TYR A 160 11.09 9.53 -11.73
CA TYR A 160 10.10 8.76 -11.01
C TYR A 160 9.73 9.40 -9.67
N PHE A 161 10.74 9.79 -8.88
CA PHE A 161 10.54 10.46 -7.59
C PHE A 161 9.76 11.77 -7.73
N ALA A 162 10.20 12.65 -8.64
CA ALA A 162 9.56 13.94 -8.89
C ALA A 162 8.14 13.78 -9.45
N GLY A 163 7.97 12.94 -10.47
CA GLY A 163 6.67 12.68 -11.09
C GLY A 163 5.64 12.13 -10.11
N ARG A 164 6.08 11.26 -9.21
CA ARG A 164 5.22 10.71 -8.15
C ARG A 164 4.79 11.74 -7.12
N ILE A 165 5.70 12.65 -6.70
CA ILE A 165 5.34 13.75 -5.79
C ILE A 165 4.32 14.67 -6.45
N VAL A 166 4.58 15.08 -7.70
CA VAL A 166 3.67 15.94 -8.46
C VAL A 166 2.30 15.28 -8.64
N GLY A 167 2.27 14.00 -9.02
CA GLY A 167 1.03 13.25 -9.18
C GLY A 167 0.22 13.11 -7.89
N LYS A 168 0.89 12.82 -6.77
CA LYS A 168 0.23 12.77 -5.45
C LYS A 168 -0.33 14.13 -5.04
N TYR A 169 0.46 15.19 -5.21
CA TYR A 169 0.04 16.53 -4.84
C TYR A 169 -1.14 16.98 -5.71
N ALA A 170 -1.05 16.82 -7.02
CA ALA A 170 -2.12 17.16 -7.94
C ALA A 170 -3.39 16.34 -7.66
N GLY A 171 -3.27 15.04 -7.47
CA GLY A 171 -4.40 14.15 -7.15
C GLY A 171 -5.08 14.52 -5.84
N ALA A 172 -4.31 14.78 -4.78
CA ALA A 172 -4.85 15.21 -3.49
C ALA A 172 -5.53 16.59 -3.58
N TYR A 173 -4.92 17.53 -4.30
CA TYR A 173 -5.46 18.86 -4.52
C TYR A 173 -6.79 18.81 -5.30
N LEU A 174 -6.81 18.13 -6.43
CA LEU A 174 -8.00 17.98 -7.28
C LEU A 174 -9.11 17.21 -6.56
N GLY A 175 -8.77 16.13 -5.85
CA GLY A 175 -9.73 15.38 -5.06
C GLY A 175 -10.36 16.22 -3.93
N ALA A 176 -9.54 16.98 -3.19
CA ALA A 176 -10.03 17.88 -2.15
C ALA A 176 -10.86 19.04 -2.71
N LEU A 177 -10.53 19.53 -3.91
CA LEU A 177 -11.29 20.54 -4.63
C LEU A 177 -12.67 20.01 -5.05
N ALA A 178 -12.71 18.81 -5.63
CA ALA A 178 -13.96 18.17 -6.09
C ALA A 178 -14.96 17.93 -4.95
N VAL A 179 -14.47 17.64 -3.75
CA VAL A 179 -15.30 17.41 -2.56
C VAL A 179 -15.57 18.70 -1.76
N GLY A 180 -15.08 19.86 -2.22
CA GLY A 180 -15.29 21.14 -1.57
C GLY A 180 -14.61 21.30 -0.21
N LYS A 181 -13.47 20.63 0.02
CA LYS A 181 -12.71 20.76 1.28
C LYS A 181 -12.08 22.13 1.46
N GLY A 182 -11.92 22.57 2.71
CA GLY A 182 -11.32 23.86 3.06
C GLY A 182 -9.89 24.02 2.53
N LYS A 183 -9.42 25.27 2.40
CA LYS A 183 -8.10 25.61 1.83
C LYS A 183 -6.93 24.91 2.52
N GLY A 184 -6.99 24.71 3.85
CA GLY A 184 -5.96 24.01 4.63
C GLY A 184 -5.76 22.56 4.15
N VAL A 185 -6.85 21.80 4.04
CA VAL A 185 -6.79 20.41 3.55
C VAL A 185 -6.36 20.39 2.07
N ARG A 186 -6.99 21.21 1.25
CA ARG A 186 -6.75 21.23 -0.20
C ARG A 186 -5.29 21.50 -0.55
N ASN A 187 -4.68 22.49 0.11
CA ASN A 187 -3.33 22.93 -0.25
C ASN A 187 -2.23 22.04 0.38
N TYR A 188 -2.47 21.44 1.53
CA TYR A 188 -1.40 20.78 2.30
C TYR A 188 -1.53 19.26 2.39
N LEU A 189 -2.70 18.68 2.03
CA LEU A 189 -2.89 17.22 2.05
C LEU A 189 -1.87 16.50 1.15
N GLY A 190 -1.61 17.02 -0.05
CA GLY A 190 -0.63 16.43 -0.97
C GLY A 190 0.78 16.38 -0.39
N LEU A 191 1.17 17.41 0.36
CA LEU A 191 2.47 17.47 1.04
C LEU A 191 2.54 16.45 2.20
N ALA A 192 1.44 16.25 2.93
CA ALA A 192 1.34 15.27 4.00
C ALA A 192 1.41 13.82 3.50
N LEU A 193 1.06 13.58 2.24
CA LEU A 193 1.06 12.25 1.62
C LEU A 193 2.40 11.85 0.96
N ILE A 194 3.44 12.69 1.06
CA ILE A 194 4.76 12.40 0.47
C ILE A 194 5.41 11.14 1.07
N PRO A 195 5.43 10.93 2.42
CA PRO A 195 6.06 9.73 2.98
C PRO A 195 5.44 8.46 2.41
N GLN A 196 6.29 7.55 1.95
CA GLN A 196 5.84 6.27 1.42
C GLN A 196 7.04 5.32 1.24
N ALA A 197 7.02 4.17 1.92
CA ALA A 197 8.06 3.16 1.75
C ALA A 197 7.51 1.74 1.71
N GLY A 198 6.95 1.22 2.79
CA GLY A 198 6.70 -0.20 2.99
C GLY A 198 5.99 -0.92 1.84
N VAL A 199 4.83 -0.42 1.41
CA VAL A 199 4.04 -1.04 0.32
C VAL A 199 4.80 -0.96 -1.02
N ALA A 200 5.45 0.18 -1.30
CA ALA A 200 6.20 0.37 -2.55
C ALA A 200 7.37 -0.62 -2.64
N ILE A 201 8.11 -0.78 -1.54
CA ILE A 201 9.23 -1.73 -1.45
C ILE A 201 8.74 -3.19 -1.61
N GLY A 202 7.63 -3.55 -0.96
CA GLY A 202 7.04 -4.88 -1.09
C GLY A 202 6.59 -5.20 -2.52
N LEU A 203 5.95 -4.26 -3.18
CA LEU A 203 5.53 -4.40 -4.59
C LEU A 203 6.73 -4.42 -5.53
N ALA A 204 7.79 -3.64 -5.25
CA ALA A 204 9.03 -3.67 -6.03
C ALA A 204 9.72 -5.03 -5.96
N ALA A 205 9.81 -5.61 -4.76
CA ALA A 205 10.38 -6.94 -4.58
C ALA A 205 9.57 -8.03 -5.30
N MET A 206 8.24 -7.89 -5.33
CA MET A 206 7.37 -8.79 -6.10
C MET A 206 7.56 -8.58 -7.61
N GLY A 207 7.54 -7.34 -8.08
CA GLY A 207 7.77 -6.99 -9.48
C GLY A 207 9.12 -7.47 -9.98
N ALA A 208 10.17 -7.34 -9.18
CA ALA A 208 11.50 -7.84 -9.49
C ALA A 208 11.53 -9.35 -9.72
N ARG A 209 10.79 -10.12 -8.89
CA ARG A 209 10.68 -11.58 -9.05
C ARG A 209 9.92 -11.94 -10.33
N THR A 210 8.87 -11.19 -10.66
CA THR A 210 8.03 -11.45 -11.84
C THR A 210 8.75 -11.12 -13.14
N LEU A 211 9.47 -9.99 -13.17
CA LEU A 211 10.27 -9.58 -14.33
C LEU A 211 11.54 -10.41 -14.49
N GLY A 212 12.16 -10.78 -13.37
CA GLY A 212 13.42 -11.52 -13.36
C GLY A 212 14.61 -10.75 -13.97
N GLY A 213 15.80 -11.31 -13.85
CA GLY A 213 17.02 -10.79 -14.46
C GLY A 213 17.32 -9.32 -14.15
N GLU A 214 18.04 -8.68 -15.04
CA GLU A 214 18.52 -7.31 -14.92
C GLU A 214 17.40 -6.28 -14.78
N MET A 215 16.29 -6.45 -15.50
CA MET A 215 15.13 -5.54 -15.44
C MET A 215 14.47 -5.55 -14.06
N GLY A 216 14.39 -6.72 -13.42
CA GLY A 216 13.86 -6.84 -12.07
C GLY A 216 14.74 -6.13 -11.03
N GLU A 217 16.05 -6.28 -11.14
CA GLU A 217 17.02 -5.62 -10.26
C GLU A 217 17.01 -4.10 -10.44
N MET A 218 16.94 -3.60 -11.67
CA MET A 218 16.81 -2.18 -11.97
C MET A 218 15.54 -1.59 -11.39
N LEU A 219 14.38 -2.25 -11.57
CA LEU A 219 13.11 -1.82 -10.99
C LEU A 219 13.20 -1.72 -9.47
N GLN A 220 13.74 -2.76 -8.84
CA GLN A 220 13.89 -2.78 -7.38
C GLN A 220 14.80 -1.67 -6.88
N THR A 221 15.93 -1.44 -7.56
CA THR A 221 16.90 -0.40 -7.22
C THR A 221 16.30 1.00 -7.32
N ILE A 222 15.56 1.33 -8.40
CA ILE A 222 14.88 2.62 -8.56
C ILE A 222 13.88 2.87 -7.43
N ILE A 223 13.05 1.87 -7.13
CA ILE A 223 11.99 2.03 -6.13
C ILE A 223 12.59 2.10 -4.72
N LEU A 224 13.62 1.31 -4.41
CA LEU A 224 14.31 1.38 -3.12
C LEU A 224 14.99 2.73 -2.92
N ALA A 225 15.75 3.21 -3.92
CA ALA A 225 16.40 4.52 -3.87
C ALA A 225 15.38 5.65 -3.62
N SER A 226 14.28 5.64 -4.37
CA SER A 226 13.19 6.60 -4.20
C SER A 226 12.54 6.50 -2.82
N SER A 227 12.37 5.28 -2.29
CA SER A 227 11.78 5.06 -0.97
C SER A 227 12.65 5.63 0.15
N VAL A 228 13.98 5.50 0.05
CA VAL A 228 14.92 6.13 1.01
C VAL A 228 14.75 7.64 0.99
N LEU A 229 14.63 8.26 -0.18
CA LEU A 229 14.40 9.71 -0.29
C LEU A 229 13.05 10.12 0.32
N TYR A 230 11.98 9.33 0.09
CA TYR A 230 10.67 9.59 0.69
C TYR A 230 10.68 9.49 2.21
N GLU A 231 11.41 8.53 2.77
CA GLU A 231 11.54 8.37 4.23
C GLU A 231 12.41 9.47 4.86
N LEU A 232 13.40 9.98 4.13
CA LEU A 232 14.25 11.06 4.62
C LEU A 232 13.51 12.41 4.63
N VAL A 233 12.85 12.76 3.54
CA VAL A 233 12.20 14.07 3.33
C VAL A 233 10.76 14.08 3.82
N GLY A 234 10.08 12.94 3.70
CA GLY A 234 8.64 12.81 3.94
C GLY A 234 8.15 13.25 5.30
N PRO A 235 8.75 12.79 6.42
CA PRO A 235 8.33 13.19 7.76
C PRO A 235 8.40 14.70 7.99
N GLY A 236 9.44 15.34 7.44
CA GLY A 236 9.59 16.81 7.46
C GLY A 236 8.47 17.50 6.71
N CYS A 237 8.14 17.02 5.49
CA CYS A 237 7.04 17.53 4.68
C CYS A 237 5.68 17.34 5.37
N SER A 238 5.44 16.18 5.97
CA SER A 238 4.19 15.92 6.69
C SER A 238 4.02 16.82 7.90
N LYS A 239 5.08 17.01 8.69
CA LYS A 239 5.08 17.92 9.84
C LYS A 239 4.82 19.36 9.39
N LEU A 240 5.47 19.79 8.33
CA LEU A 240 5.26 21.13 7.74
C LEU A 240 3.82 21.31 7.25
N ALA A 241 3.26 20.30 6.58
CA ALA A 241 1.87 20.33 6.11
C ALA A 241 0.88 20.48 7.26
N LEU A 242 1.05 19.72 8.34
CA LEU A 242 0.21 19.81 9.54
C LEU A 242 0.34 21.18 10.23
N PHE A 243 1.53 21.73 10.28
CA PHE A 243 1.76 23.07 10.84
C PHE A 243 1.08 24.15 10.01
N LEU A 244 1.29 24.16 8.68
CA LEU A 244 0.72 25.14 7.76
C LEU A 244 -0.81 25.02 7.61
N SER A 245 -1.37 23.84 7.79
CA SER A 245 -2.82 23.62 7.77
C SER A 245 -3.53 24.10 9.04
N GLY A 246 -2.78 24.47 10.09
CA GLY A 246 -3.32 24.83 11.40
C GLY A 246 -3.86 23.63 12.19
N SER A 247 -3.56 22.39 11.75
CA SER A 247 -3.99 21.16 12.44
C SER A 247 -3.14 20.85 13.69
N TYR A 248 -2.03 21.53 13.85
CA TYR A 248 -1.18 21.51 15.05
C TYR A 248 -1.67 22.63 15.98
N GLY A 249 -2.80 22.43 16.64
CA GLY A 249 -3.31 23.34 17.67
C GLY A 249 -2.58 23.11 19.00
N HIS A 250 -2.33 24.19 19.74
CA HIS A 250 -1.72 24.16 21.06
C HIS A 250 -2.60 23.50 22.16
N ASP A 251 -3.80 23.02 21.79
CA ASP A 251 -4.81 22.51 22.72
C ASP A 251 -5.19 21.04 22.48
N VAL A 252 -4.23 20.18 22.11
CA VAL A 252 -4.47 18.74 22.23
C VAL A 252 -4.21 18.36 23.69
N PRO A 253 -5.22 18.00 24.51
CA PRO A 253 -4.99 17.46 25.83
C PRO A 253 -4.07 16.25 25.68
N GLU A 254 -2.98 16.20 26.46
CA GLU A 254 -2.13 15.02 26.54
C GLU A 254 -3.02 13.81 26.82
N ALA A 255 -2.97 12.81 25.93
CA ALA A 255 -3.66 11.55 26.15
C ALA A 255 -3.15 10.99 27.49
N PRO A 256 -4.01 10.54 28.40
CA PRO A 256 -3.59 9.97 29.69
C PRO A 256 -2.65 8.79 29.40
N ARG A 257 -1.49 8.84 30.06
CA ARG A 257 -0.41 7.83 29.99
C ARG A 257 -0.88 6.48 30.51
#